data_1a9555261044badd8c37adcaae7ce1ff
#
_entry.id   1a9555261044badd8c37adcaae7ce1ff
#
_cell.length_a   1.000
_cell.length_b   1.000
_cell.length_c   1.000
_cell.angle_alpha   90.00
_cell.angle_beta   90.00
_cell.angle_gamma   90.00
#
_symmetry.space_group_name_H-M   'P 1'
#
loop_
_entity.id
_entity.type
_entity.pdbx_description
1 polymer ?
#
loop_
_entity_poly.entity_id
_entity_poly.type
_entity_poly.pdbx_seq_one_letter_code
_entity_poly.pdbx_strand_id
1 'polypeptide(L)'
;MTLQPDMIRTFRSRALLAFWRRSDASRLRPDHVERVRKRLDALNATQRPEDMNLPGFDFHKPRGRPVRYTVHISGPWCITFEWEGEDAVRVGYQQYH
;
A
#
# COMPACT_ATOMS: atom_id res chain seq x y z
N MET A 1 14.91 12.31 20.33
CA MET A 1 14.37 11.10 19.70
C MET A 1 14.04 11.40 18.26
N THR A 2 14.66 10.66 17.36
CA THR A 2 14.49 10.90 15.94
C THR A 2 13.32 10.03 15.43
N LEU A 3 12.27 10.69 14.95
CA LEU A 3 11.20 9.96 14.30
C LEU A 3 11.64 9.68 12.86
N GLN A 4 11.54 8.42 12.43
CA GLN A 4 11.74 8.13 11.04
C GLN A 4 10.61 8.74 10.23
N PRO A 5 10.91 9.46 9.16
CA PRO A 5 9.84 9.97 8.30
C PRO A 5 9.08 8.81 7.67
N ASP A 6 7.78 8.98 7.49
CA ASP A 6 6.96 8.01 6.80
C ASP A 6 7.45 7.89 5.35
N MET A 7 7.64 6.65 4.89
CA MET A 7 8.00 6.38 3.49
C MET A 7 6.76 6.38 2.59
N ILE A 8 5.56 6.33 3.16
CA ILE A 8 4.32 6.50 2.42
C ILE A 8 3.95 7.98 2.47
N ARG A 9 4.06 8.63 1.34
CA ARG A 9 3.91 10.09 1.29
C ARG A 9 2.49 10.55 0.95
N THR A 10 1.85 9.90 -0.02
CA THR A 10 0.50 10.29 -0.42
C THR A 10 -0.38 9.08 -0.69
N PHE A 11 -1.71 9.29 -0.58
CA PHE A 11 -2.71 8.25 -0.79
C PHE A 11 -3.73 8.71 -1.82
N ARG A 12 -4.16 7.77 -2.67
CA ARG A 12 -5.35 7.95 -3.51
C ARG A 12 -6.61 7.55 -2.73
N SER A 13 -6.48 6.59 -1.84
CA SER A 13 -7.60 6.05 -1.07
C SER A 13 -7.76 6.80 0.24
N ARG A 14 -8.94 7.40 0.45
CA ARG A 14 -9.26 8.04 1.73
C ARG A 14 -9.40 7.00 2.85
N ALA A 15 -9.85 5.80 2.50
CA ALA A 15 -9.97 4.72 3.48
C ALA A 15 -8.60 4.34 4.04
N LEU A 16 -7.60 4.20 3.17
CA LEU A 16 -6.24 3.90 3.61
C LEU A 16 -5.62 5.07 4.37
N LEU A 17 -5.87 6.28 3.93
CA LEU A 17 -5.35 7.47 4.60
C LEU A 17 -5.87 7.56 6.04
N ALA A 18 -7.17 7.37 6.24
CA ALA A 18 -7.77 7.40 7.57
C ALA A 18 -7.20 6.30 8.46
N PHE A 19 -7.03 5.10 7.89
CA PHE A 19 -6.47 3.97 8.61
C PHE A 19 -5.02 4.22 9.00
N TRP A 20 -4.20 4.69 8.07
CA TRP A 20 -2.78 4.92 8.30
C TRP A 20 -2.53 6.06 9.28
N ARG A 21 -3.23 7.18 9.11
CA ARG A 21 -2.98 8.39 9.88
C ARG A 21 -3.71 8.44 11.21
N ARG A 22 -4.90 7.82 11.30
CA ARG A 22 -5.77 7.97 12.48
C ARG A 22 -6.19 6.63 13.07
N SER A 23 -5.65 5.53 12.56
CA SER A 23 -6.04 4.18 12.98
C SER A 23 -7.54 3.92 12.84
N ASP A 24 -8.15 4.59 11.87
CA ASP A 24 -9.59 4.47 11.61
C ASP A 24 -9.82 3.43 10.51
N ALA A 25 -10.22 2.22 10.90
CA ALA A 25 -10.45 1.11 9.97
C ALA A 25 -11.89 1.04 9.46
N SER A 26 -12.73 2.03 9.81
CA SER A 26 -14.18 1.94 9.53
C SER A 26 -14.51 1.94 8.04
N ARG A 27 -13.60 2.41 7.19
CA ARG A 27 -13.80 2.47 5.74
C ARG A 27 -13.19 1.29 5.00
N LEU A 28 -12.51 0.40 5.72
CA LEU A 28 -11.96 -0.83 5.15
C LEU A 28 -12.93 -1.98 5.38
N ARG A 29 -12.89 -2.98 4.50
CA ARG A 29 -13.62 -4.21 4.78
C ARG A 29 -13.04 -4.83 6.05
N PRO A 30 -13.88 -5.27 7.00
CA PRO A 30 -13.37 -5.81 8.26
C PRO A 30 -12.40 -6.98 8.08
N ASP A 31 -12.64 -7.84 7.10
CA ASP A 31 -11.79 -9.00 6.84
C ASP A 31 -10.46 -8.63 6.16
N HIS A 32 -10.28 -7.36 5.76
CA HIS A 32 -9.06 -6.88 5.15
C HIS A 32 -8.11 -6.19 6.13
N VAL A 33 -8.59 -5.79 7.31
CA VAL A 33 -7.86 -4.86 8.18
C VAL A 33 -6.44 -5.35 8.49
N GLU A 34 -6.30 -6.60 8.93
CA GLU A 34 -4.98 -7.12 9.29
C GLU A 34 -4.04 -7.24 8.10
N ARG A 35 -4.57 -7.66 6.95
CA ARG A 35 -3.75 -7.78 5.74
C ARG A 35 -3.32 -6.42 5.23
N VAL A 36 -4.21 -5.43 5.28
CA VAL A 36 -3.88 -4.05 4.91
C VAL A 36 -2.81 -3.51 5.84
N ARG A 37 -2.96 -3.72 7.15
CA ARG A 37 -1.96 -3.26 8.13
C ARG A 37 -0.58 -3.81 7.81
N LYS A 38 -0.47 -5.12 7.56
CA LYS A 38 0.81 -5.75 7.26
C LYS A 38 1.44 -5.18 6.00
N ARG A 39 0.62 -4.93 4.98
CA ARG A 39 1.12 -4.43 3.70
C ARG A 39 1.54 -2.97 3.78
N LEU A 40 0.80 -2.15 4.51
CA LEU A 40 1.20 -0.76 4.71
C LEU A 40 2.45 -0.65 5.58
N ASP A 41 2.55 -1.47 6.63
CA ASP A 41 3.76 -1.50 7.47
C ASP A 41 4.97 -1.90 6.64
N ALA A 42 4.84 -2.92 5.80
CA ALA A 42 5.92 -3.34 4.91
C ALA A 42 6.29 -2.23 3.92
N LEU A 43 5.28 -1.59 3.33
CA LEU A 43 5.49 -0.50 2.37
C LEU A 43 6.21 0.67 3.02
N ASN A 44 5.86 0.98 4.26
CA ASN A 44 6.50 2.07 5.00
C ASN A 44 7.96 1.78 5.34
N ALA A 45 8.36 0.51 5.38
CA ALA A 45 9.72 0.09 5.66
C ALA A 45 10.54 -0.20 4.39
N THR A 46 9.89 -0.17 3.23
CA THR A 46 10.50 -0.55 1.96
C THR A 46 11.39 0.57 1.44
N GLN A 47 12.57 0.22 0.94
CA GLN A 47 13.49 1.16 0.32
C GLN A 47 13.41 1.16 -1.20
N ARG A 48 12.85 0.10 -1.78
CA ARG A 48 12.63 -0.04 -3.22
C ARG A 48 11.31 -0.74 -3.45
N PRO A 49 10.60 -0.40 -4.54
CA PRO A 49 9.31 -1.07 -4.80
C PRO A 49 9.40 -2.60 -4.80
N GLU A 50 10.49 -3.15 -5.32
CA GLU A 50 10.68 -4.59 -5.45
C GLU A 50 10.77 -5.31 -4.10
N ASP A 51 11.08 -4.58 -3.03
CA ASP A 51 11.10 -5.14 -1.67
C ASP A 51 9.72 -5.56 -1.19
N MET A 52 8.67 -5.14 -1.90
CA MET A 52 7.29 -5.58 -1.61
C MET A 52 6.97 -6.96 -2.18
N ASN A 53 7.92 -7.59 -2.85
CA ASN A 53 7.75 -8.96 -3.34
C ASN A 53 7.96 -9.95 -2.20
N LEU A 54 7.02 -9.95 -1.26
CA LEU A 54 7.08 -10.78 -0.06
C LEU A 54 6.11 -11.96 -0.18
N PRO A 55 6.36 -13.04 0.57
CA PRO A 55 5.42 -14.18 0.54
C PRO A 55 3.99 -13.76 0.85
N GLY A 56 3.05 -14.19 0.00
CA GLY A 56 1.64 -13.88 0.17
C GLY A 56 1.20 -12.54 -0.38
N PHE A 57 2.12 -11.66 -0.80
CA PHE A 57 1.77 -10.35 -1.31
C PHE A 57 1.44 -10.36 -2.81
N ASP A 58 1.85 -11.39 -3.53
CA ASP A 58 1.62 -11.51 -4.97
C ASP A 58 1.94 -10.20 -5.69
N PHE A 59 3.17 -9.75 -5.53
CA PHE A 59 3.64 -8.47 -6.04
C PHE A 59 3.67 -8.46 -7.57
N HIS A 60 3.09 -7.41 -8.15
CA HIS A 60 3.12 -7.20 -9.60
C HIS A 60 3.57 -5.80 -9.96
N LYS A 61 4.32 -5.74 -11.06
CA LYS A 61 4.68 -4.49 -11.72
C LYS A 61 3.97 -4.48 -13.07
N PRO A 62 2.74 -3.94 -13.14
CA PRO A 62 2.01 -3.95 -14.41
C PRO A 62 2.68 -3.09 -15.46
N ARG A 63 2.39 -3.39 -16.70
CA ARG A 63 2.86 -2.59 -17.83
C ARG A 63 2.06 -1.31 -17.90
N GLY A 64 2.68 -0.25 -18.38
CA GLY A 64 2.00 1.02 -18.62
C GLY A 64 2.68 2.18 -17.91
N ARG A 65 2.12 3.34 -18.13
CA ARG A 65 2.59 4.58 -17.50
C ARG A 65 1.40 5.36 -16.96
N PRO A 66 1.51 5.90 -15.75
CA PRO A 66 2.65 5.75 -14.83
C PRO A 66 2.83 4.30 -14.36
N VAL A 67 4.02 3.97 -13.91
CA VAL A 67 4.29 2.64 -13.37
C VAL A 67 3.58 2.52 -12.04
N ARG A 68 2.67 1.53 -11.94
CA ARG A 68 1.88 1.31 -10.73
C ARG A 68 2.05 -0.13 -10.29
N TYR A 69 2.55 -0.28 -9.08
CA TYR A 69 2.78 -1.58 -8.48
C TYR A 69 1.55 -2.04 -7.72
N THR A 70 1.38 -3.34 -7.57
CA THR A 70 0.26 -3.89 -6.81
C THR A 70 0.72 -4.97 -5.86
N VAL A 71 0.06 -5.05 -4.70
CA VAL A 71 0.16 -6.19 -3.80
C VAL A 71 -1.25 -6.66 -3.48
N HIS A 72 -1.43 -7.99 -3.47
CA HIS A 72 -2.73 -8.61 -3.29
C HIS A 72 -3.17 -8.56 -1.83
N ILE A 73 -4.47 -8.37 -1.61
CA ILE A 73 -5.08 -8.44 -0.28
C ILE A 73 -5.91 -9.71 -0.14
N SER A 74 -6.99 -9.80 -0.91
CA SER A 74 -7.93 -10.93 -0.84
C SER A 74 -8.87 -10.88 -2.04
N GLY A 75 -9.11 -12.02 -2.70
CA GLY A 75 -9.96 -12.06 -3.88
C GLY A 75 -9.48 -11.08 -4.94
N PRO A 76 -10.35 -10.19 -5.45
CA PRO A 76 -9.93 -9.19 -6.44
C PRO A 76 -9.31 -7.94 -5.80
N TRP A 77 -9.22 -7.85 -4.47
CA TRP A 77 -8.76 -6.64 -3.79
C TRP A 77 -7.25 -6.57 -3.71
N CYS A 78 -6.72 -5.37 -3.98
CA CYS A 78 -5.29 -5.12 -3.89
C CYS A 78 -5.01 -3.71 -3.40
N ILE A 79 -3.76 -3.51 -2.95
CA ILE A 79 -3.20 -2.19 -2.71
C ILE A 79 -2.35 -1.85 -3.93
N THR A 80 -2.50 -0.63 -4.44
CA THR A 80 -1.69 -0.12 -5.54
C THR A 80 -0.82 1.01 -5.04
N PHE A 81 0.35 1.19 -5.64
CA PHE A 81 1.20 2.32 -5.28
C PHE A 81 2.13 2.68 -6.45
N GLU A 82 2.55 3.92 -6.44
CA GLU A 82 3.59 4.42 -7.34
C GLU A 82 4.80 4.80 -6.50
N TRP A 83 5.90 5.09 -7.16
CA TRP A 83 7.16 5.36 -6.46
C TRP A 83 7.78 6.64 -6.99
N GLU A 84 8.15 7.56 -6.10
CA GLU A 84 8.86 8.79 -6.44
C GLU A 84 10.04 8.95 -5.49
N GLY A 85 11.25 9.00 -6.06
CA GLY A 85 12.44 9.09 -5.24
C GLY A 85 12.60 7.88 -4.35
N GLU A 86 12.43 8.08 -3.06
CA GLU A 86 12.51 7.01 -2.06
C GLU A 86 11.17 6.71 -1.41
N ASP A 87 10.09 7.28 -1.94
CA ASP A 87 8.79 7.26 -1.29
C ASP A 87 7.72 6.54 -2.10
N ALA A 88 6.83 5.83 -1.40
CA ALA A 88 5.60 5.34 -1.98
C ALA A 88 4.60 6.49 -2.04
N VAL A 89 3.95 6.64 -3.18
CA VAL A 89 2.98 7.72 -3.40
C VAL A 89 1.72 7.17 -4.04
N ARG A 90 0.66 7.93 -3.94
CA ARG A 90 -0.66 7.61 -4.53
C ARG A 90 -1.10 6.19 -4.19
N VAL A 91 -0.99 5.85 -2.91
CA VAL A 91 -1.33 4.50 -2.44
C VAL A 91 -2.84 4.32 -2.48
N GLY A 92 -3.31 3.29 -3.16
CA GLY A 92 -4.71 3.03 -3.42
C GLY A 92 -5.18 1.68 -2.90
N TYR A 93 -6.49 1.54 -2.80
CA TYR A 93 -7.17 0.34 -2.32
C TYR A 93 -8.31 0.09 -3.29
N GLN A 94 -8.22 -0.99 -4.07
CA GLN A 94 -9.16 -1.18 -5.17
C GLN A 94 -9.31 -2.64 -5.55
N GLN A 95 -10.36 -2.90 -6.35
CA GLN A 95 -10.56 -4.22 -6.93
C GLN A 95 -9.87 -4.28 -8.28
N TYR A 96 -9.32 -5.44 -8.57
CA TYR A 96 -8.78 -5.77 -9.88
C TYR A 96 -9.89 -6.26 -10.78
N HIS A 97 -9.82 -5.85 -12.00
CA HIS A 97 -10.70 -6.38 -13.04
C HIS A 97 -9.89 -7.11 -14.10
#